data_17de5e91dae50bd0a309e3d38839dfd2
#
_entry.id   17de5e91dae50bd0a309e3d38839dfd2
#
_cell.length_a   1.000
_cell.length_b   1.000
_cell.length_c   1.000
_cell.angle_alpha   90.00
_cell.angle_beta   90.00
_cell.angle_gamma   90.00
#
_symmetry.space_group_name_H-M   'P 1'
#
loop_
_entity.id
_entity.type
_entity.pdbx_description
1 polymer ?
#
loop_
_entity_poly.entity_id
_entity_poly.type
_entity_poly.pdbx_seq_one_letter_code
_entity_poly.pdbx_strand_id
1 'polypeptide(L)'
;HQGDGRRYSLAQAMSDRAQLNTIAFDGLAFLTGDFGHDTFLPPGKVSDYFGFQYMRDIDAREAGHNTSFLTRIAHNMLSILHGQRAKLLALAKQQQVDIRRFAEMRLPLIMAFRLNLEGKLPVGSSGLDPRAVREYSADLYALDGKLSFERAKVMADVLRSLSPSQKAALARLKFGDSGTWPEVPE
;
A
#
# COMPACT_ATOMS: atom_id res chain seq x y z
N HIS A 1 -3.37 -18.01 -1.63
CA HIS A 1 -1.93 -18.04 -1.46
C HIS A 1 -1.54 -19.00 -0.38
N GLN A 2 -0.91 -20.08 -0.78
CA GLN A 2 -0.28 -21.04 0.12
C GLN A 2 1.23 -20.82 0.07
N GLY A 3 1.70 -19.69 0.62
CA GLY A 3 3.09 -19.59 1.00
C GLY A 3 3.37 -20.55 2.14
N ASP A 4 4.59 -20.96 2.34
CA ASP A 4 5.12 -22.00 3.27
C ASP A 4 4.66 -21.95 4.74
N GLY A 5 3.39 -21.72 5.01
CA GLY A 5 2.83 -21.63 6.35
C GLY A 5 3.29 -20.42 7.16
N ARG A 6 4.08 -19.52 6.59
CA ARG A 6 4.44 -18.25 7.24
C ARG A 6 3.23 -17.36 7.27
N ARG A 7 2.77 -17.09 8.47
CA ARG A 7 1.63 -16.20 8.67
C ARG A 7 2.04 -14.76 8.45
N TYR A 8 1.22 -14.04 7.73
CA TYR A 8 1.26 -12.60 7.66
C TYR A 8 1.33 -11.99 9.06
N SER A 9 2.33 -11.15 9.31
CA SER A 9 2.52 -10.46 10.57
C SER A 9 2.17 -8.98 10.42
N LEU A 10 1.27 -8.50 11.26
CA LEU A 10 0.92 -7.08 11.29
C LEU A 10 2.16 -6.21 11.56
N ALA A 11 3.03 -6.65 12.48
CA ALA A 11 4.24 -5.92 12.82
C ALA A 11 5.17 -5.75 11.60
N GLN A 12 5.30 -6.79 10.80
CA GLN A 12 6.12 -6.75 9.58
C GLN A 12 5.50 -5.88 8.49
N ALA A 13 4.18 -5.96 8.31
CA ALA A 13 3.45 -5.09 7.37
C ALA A 13 3.53 -3.62 7.77
N MET A 14 3.65 -3.34 9.05
CA MET A 14 3.78 -1.98 9.59
C MET A 14 5.22 -1.49 9.69
N SER A 15 6.20 -2.31 9.30
CA SER A 15 7.60 -1.87 9.29
C SER A 15 7.79 -0.64 8.41
N ASP A 16 8.76 0.18 8.75
CA ASP A 16 9.12 1.36 7.93
C ASP A 16 9.40 0.96 6.48
N ARG A 17 10.05 -0.17 6.27
CA ARG A 17 10.35 -0.70 4.95
C ARG A 17 9.08 -1.00 4.14
N ALA A 18 8.13 -1.73 4.72
CA ALA A 18 6.88 -2.08 4.04
C ALA A 18 6.06 -0.82 3.73
N GLN A 19 5.97 0.11 4.66
CA GLN A 19 5.25 1.36 4.46
C GLN A 19 5.94 2.27 3.44
N LEU A 20 7.25 2.36 3.46
CA LEU A 20 8.02 3.13 2.49
C LEU A 20 7.82 2.59 1.05
N ASN A 21 7.86 1.27 0.89
CA ASN A 21 7.59 0.63 -0.40
C ASN A 21 6.16 0.90 -0.89
N THR A 22 5.20 0.84 0.01
CA THR A 22 3.79 1.13 -0.31
C THR A 22 3.60 2.58 -0.74
N ILE A 23 4.20 3.53 -0.02
CA ILE A 23 4.15 4.94 -0.37
C ILE A 23 4.79 5.20 -1.73
N ALA A 24 5.94 4.60 -1.99
CA ALA A 24 6.64 4.74 -3.27
C ALA A 24 5.81 4.19 -4.44
N PHE A 25 5.19 3.03 -4.25
CA PHE A 25 4.31 2.44 -5.26
C PHE A 25 3.08 3.32 -5.52
N ASP A 26 2.42 3.80 -4.46
CA ASP A 26 1.26 4.67 -4.57
C ASP A 26 1.59 6.00 -5.29
N GLY A 27 2.82 6.47 -5.16
CA GLY A 27 3.28 7.69 -5.81
C GLY A 27 3.53 7.56 -7.31
N LEU A 28 3.59 6.34 -7.86
CA LEU A 28 3.98 6.12 -9.26
C LEU A 28 3.13 6.93 -10.23
N ALA A 29 1.82 6.74 -10.24
CA ALA A 29 0.94 7.43 -11.18
C ALA A 29 0.93 8.94 -10.94
N PHE A 30 0.97 9.37 -9.69
CA PHE A 30 1.02 10.78 -9.33
C PHE A 30 2.27 11.49 -9.88
N LEU A 31 3.43 10.84 -9.77
CA LEU A 31 4.72 11.42 -10.16
C LEU A 31 5.01 11.28 -11.65
N THR A 32 4.50 10.24 -12.29
CA THR A 32 4.71 10.00 -13.74
C THR A 32 3.62 10.60 -14.59
N GLY A 33 2.45 10.92 -14.03
CA GLY A 33 1.28 11.34 -14.78
C GLY A 33 0.59 10.20 -15.55
N ASP A 34 1.01 8.96 -15.34
CA ASP A 34 0.43 7.78 -15.98
C ASP A 34 -0.68 7.19 -15.13
N PHE A 35 -1.92 7.55 -15.45
CA PHE A 35 -3.12 7.08 -14.76
C PHE A 35 -3.77 5.86 -15.45
N GLY A 36 -3.08 5.24 -16.39
CA GLY A 36 -3.60 4.09 -17.14
C GLY A 36 -3.84 2.84 -16.29
N HIS A 37 -3.30 2.81 -15.10
CA HIS A 37 -3.48 1.75 -14.13
C HIS A 37 -3.84 2.33 -12.76
N ASP A 38 -4.50 1.53 -11.92
CA ASP A 38 -5.02 1.89 -10.60
C ASP A 38 -3.94 2.17 -9.54
N THR A 39 -2.91 2.92 -9.89
CA THR A 39 -1.81 3.26 -8.98
C THR A 39 -1.94 4.64 -8.36
N PHE A 40 -2.89 5.44 -8.82
CA PHE A 40 -3.20 6.72 -8.20
C PHE A 40 -3.84 6.51 -6.82
N LEU A 41 -3.72 7.47 -5.93
CA LEU A 41 -4.11 7.39 -4.52
C LEU A 41 -5.62 7.57 -4.25
N PRO A 42 -6.53 6.75 -4.79
CA PRO A 42 -7.93 6.80 -4.38
C PRO A 42 -8.10 6.19 -2.98
N PRO A 43 -9.15 6.60 -2.25
CA PRO A 43 -9.53 5.91 -1.02
C PRO A 43 -9.70 4.41 -1.25
N GLY A 44 -9.22 3.60 -0.33
CA GLY A 44 -9.22 2.14 -0.41
C GLY A 44 -7.95 1.54 -1.01
N LYS A 45 -7.23 2.23 -1.86
CA LYS A 45 -5.99 1.73 -2.47
C LYS A 45 -4.82 1.72 -1.49
N VAL A 46 -4.68 2.74 -0.67
CA VAL A 46 -3.62 2.82 0.34
C VAL A 46 -3.70 1.64 1.30
N SER A 47 -4.90 1.31 1.77
CA SER A 47 -5.13 0.21 2.69
C SER A 47 -5.02 -1.15 2.01
N ASP A 48 -5.42 -1.27 0.75
CA ASP A 48 -5.32 -2.52 -0.01
C ASP A 48 -3.86 -2.93 -0.23
N TYR A 49 -2.98 -1.97 -0.48
CA TYR A 49 -1.55 -2.22 -0.63
C TYR A 49 -0.80 -2.40 0.69
N PHE A 50 -1.42 -2.11 1.80
CA PHE A 50 -0.82 -2.13 3.13
C PHE A 50 -0.14 -3.46 3.48
N GLY A 51 -0.79 -4.57 3.27
CA GLY A 51 -0.18 -5.88 3.51
C GLY A 51 0.17 -6.64 2.23
N PHE A 52 -0.39 -6.24 1.12
CA PHE A 52 -0.24 -6.91 -0.16
C PHE A 52 1.19 -6.80 -0.71
N GLN A 53 1.79 -5.63 -0.61
CA GLN A 53 3.19 -5.39 -0.97
C GLN A 53 4.12 -6.31 -0.17
N TYR A 54 3.91 -6.37 1.12
CA TYR A 54 4.72 -7.19 2.01
C TYR A 54 4.57 -8.69 1.72
N MET A 55 3.34 -9.16 1.49
CA MET A 55 3.08 -10.55 1.14
C MET A 55 3.78 -10.97 -0.15
N ARG A 56 3.73 -10.11 -1.16
CA ARG A 56 4.42 -10.37 -2.42
C ARG A 56 5.94 -10.37 -2.30
N ASP A 57 6.48 -9.49 -1.49
CA ASP A 57 7.92 -9.41 -1.23
C ASP A 57 8.43 -10.70 -0.55
N ILE A 58 7.69 -11.23 0.40
CA ILE A 58 7.99 -12.51 1.04
C ILE A 58 7.92 -13.65 0.03
N ASP A 59 6.81 -13.76 -0.70
CA ASP A 59 6.61 -14.84 -1.67
C ASP A 59 7.72 -14.83 -2.74
N ALA A 60 8.12 -13.69 -3.21
CA ALA A 60 9.19 -13.54 -4.18
C ALA A 60 10.53 -14.07 -3.65
N ARG A 61 10.86 -13.77 -2.40
CA ARG A 61 12.11 -14.23 -1.77
C ARG A 61 12.12 -15.74 -1.54
N GLU A 62 11.03 -16.28 -1.04
CA GLU A 62 10.92 -17.70 -0.72
C GLU A 62 10.91 -18.57 -1.97
N ALA A 63 10.35 -18.08 -3.05
CA ALA A 63 10.35 -18.75 -4.34
C ALA A 63 11.69 -18.63 -5.11
N GLY A 64 12.67 -17.92 -4.56
CA GLY A 64 13.92 -17.63 -5.27
C GLY A 64 13.74 -16.66 -6.45
N HIS A 65 12.58 -16.04 -6.57
CA HIS A 65 12.27 -15.04 -7.58
C HIS A 65 12.37 -13.66 -6.95
N ASN A 66 13.40 -12.95 -7.26
CA ASN A 66 13.61 -11.57 -6.79
C ASN A 66 12.72 -10.55 -7.52
N THR A 67 11.49 -10.92 -7.87
CA THR A 67 10.72 -10.12 -8.81
C THR A 67 9.24 -10.10 -8.52
N SER A 68 8.86 -9.77 -7.30
CA SER A 68 7.54 -9.20 -7.16
C SER A 68 7.48 -7.92 -8.00
N PHE A 69 6.55 -7.88 -8.94
CA PHE A 69 6.33 -6.72 -9.80
C PHE A 69 6.15 -5.43 -9.00
N LEU A 70 5.39 -5.48 -7.91
CA LEU A 70 5.14 -4.33 -7.04
C LEU A 70 6.39 -3.91 -6.28
N THR A 71 7.17 -4.85 -5.78
CA THR A 71 8.44 -4.58 -5.09
C THR A 71 9.44 -3.94 -6.04
N ARG A 72 9.55 -4.44 -7.25
CA ARG A 72 10.43 -3.86 -8.27
C ARG A 72 10.04 -2.42 -8.61
N ILE A 73 8.75 -2.15 -8.79
CA ILE A 73 8.24 -0.79 -9.00
C ILE A 73 8.62 0.12 -7.83
N ALA A 74 8.36 -0.32 -6.61
CA ALA A 74 8.65 0.45 -5.40
C ALA A 74 10.15 0.75 -5.28
N HIS A 75 11.01 -0.23 -5.52
CA HIS A 75 12.47 -0.04 -5.46
C HIS A 75 12.97 0.93 -6.55
N ASN A 76 12.45 0.84 -7.77
CA ASN A 76 12.78 1.79 -8.83
C ASN A 76 12.37 3.22 -8.44
N MET A 77 11.16 3.39 -7.90
CA MET A 77 10.69 4.68 -7.44
C MET A 77 11.57 5.24 -6.32
N LEU A 78 11.92 4.44 -5.32
CA LEU A 78 12.79 4.85 -4.23
C LEU A 78 14.21 5.16 -4.69
N SER A 79 14.73 4.45 -5.68
CA SER A 79 16.02 4.77 -6.28
C SER A 79 16.03 6.14 -6.96
N ILE A 80 14.98 6.44 -7.74
CA ILE A 80 14.83 7.74 -8.39
C ILE A 80 14.64 8.84 -7.32
N LEU A 81 13.86 8.57 -6.30
CA LEU A 81 13.52 9.52 -5.24
C LEU A 81 14.51 9.51 -4.06
N HIS A 82 15.75 9.08 -4.28
CA HIS A 82 16.75 8.98 -3.20
C HIS A 82 16.95 10.30 -2.43
N GLY A 83 16.87 11.45 -3.10
CA GLY A 83 16.94 12.77 -2.46
C GLY A 83 15.72 13.12 -1.61
N GLN A 84 14.58 12.50 -1.86
CA GLN A 84 13.32 12.72 -1.14
C GLN A 84 13.00 11.60 -0.14
N ARG A 85 13.86 10.59 -0.05
CA ARG A 85 13.62 9.40 0.78
C ARG A 85 13.36 9.73 2.25
N ALA A 86 14.10 10.68 2.81
CA ALA A 86 13.90 11.08 4.20
C ALA A 86 12.50 11.64 4.45
N LYS A 87 11.96 12.40 3.50
CA LYS A 87 10.58 12.93 3.58
C LYS A 87 9.54 11.80 3.51
N LEU A 88 9.74 10.82 2.65
CA LEU A 88 8.86 9.66 2.55
C LEU A 88 8.93 8.78 3.79
N LEU A 89 10.11 8.59 4.35
CA LEU A 89 10.29 7.84 5.60
C LEU A 89 9.65 8.57 6.79
N ALA A 90 9.76 9.89 6.85
CA ALA A 90 9.08 10.69 7.88
C ALA A 90 7.56 10.54 7.79
N LEU A 91 7.00 10.53 6.58
CA LEU A 91 5.58 10.26 6.37
C LEU A 91 5.20 8.85 6.85
N ALA A 92 5.99 7.83 6.51
CA ALA A 92 5.74 6.46 6.96
C ALA A 92 5.68 6.37 8.49
N LYS A 93 6.62 7.01 9.17
CA LYS A 93 6.66 7.06 10.65
C LYS A 93 5.48 7.84 11.22
N GLN A 94 5.14 8.97 10.64
CA GLN A 94 4.00 9.79 11.07
C GLN A 94 2.67 9.01 10.96
N GLN A 95 2.53 8.20 9.93
CA GLN A 95 1.30 7.46 9.66
C GLN A 95 1.15 6.15 10.43
N GLN A 96 2.16 5.69 11.14
CA GLN A 96 2.14 4.38 11.80
C GLN A 96 0.95 4.16 12.73
N VAL A 97 0.58 5.16 13.52
CA VAL A 97 -0.55 5.06 14.47
C VAL A 97 -1.87 4.88 13.71
N ASP A 98 -2.10 5.70 12.69
CA ASP A 98 -3.33 5.65 11.90
C ASP A 98 -3.41 4.37 11.05
N ILE A 99 -2.30 3.91 10.51
CA ILE A 99 -2.25 2.65 9.74
C ILE A 99 -2.52 1.46 10.66
N ARG A 100 -1.95 1.43 11.86
CA ARG A 100 -2.26 0.40 12.86
C ARG A 100 -3.74 0.40 13.20
N ARG A 101 -4.29 1.57 13.47
CA ARG A 101 -5.73 1.72 13.76
C ARG A 101 -6.59 1.24 12.59
N PHE A 102 -6.21 1.56 11.36
CA PHE A 102 -6.90 1.07 10.17
C PHE A 102 -6.88 -0.46 10.10
N ALA A 103 -5.73 -1.08 10.30
CA ALA A 103 -5.59 -2.54 10.28
C ALA A 103 -6.43 -3.20 11.39
N GLU A 104 -6.42 -2.64 12.58
CA GLU A 104 -7.21 -3.13 13.72
C GLU A 104 -8.71 -2.97 13.50
N MET A 105 -9.15 -1.87 12.89
CA MET A 105 -10.55 -1.64 12.53
C MET A 105 -11.02 -2.57 11.40
N ARG A 106 -10.16 -2.83 10.43
CA ARG A 106 -10.48 -3.67 9.27
C ARG A 106 -10.74 -5.12 9.65
N LEU A 107 -9.98 -5.65 10.59
CA LEU A 107 -10.04 -7.07 10.95
C LEU A 107 -11.41 -7.53 11.45
N PRO A 108 -12.09 -6.86 12.39
CA PRO A 108 -13.42 -7.26 12.85
C PRO A 108 -14.45 -7.28 11.72
N LEU A 109 -14.36 -6.34 10.78
CA LEU A 109 -15.27 -6.28 9.64
C LEU A 109 -15.06 -7.47 8.69
N ILE A 110 -13.81 -7.80 8.38
CA ILE A 110 -13.47 -8.97 7.57
C ILE A 110 -13.96 -10.26 8.25
N MET A 111 -13.73 -10.39 9.55
CA MET A 111 -14.17 -11.54 10.33
C MET A 111 -15.70 -11.68 10.33
N ALA A 112 -16.43 -10.58 10.47
CA ALA A 112 -17.89 -10.58 10.44
C ALA A 112 -18.43 -11.04 9.07
N PHE A 113 -17.88 -10.54 7.98
CA PHE A 113 -18.23 -11.00 6.63
C PHE A 113 -17.92 -12.48 6.44
N ARG A 114 -16.76 -12.92 6.89
CA ARG A 114 -16.34 -14.32 6.77
C ARG A 114 -17.28 -15.26 7.53
N LEU A 115 -17.58 -14.96 8.77
CA LEU A 115 -18.51 -15.77 9.59
C LEU A 115 -19.89 -15.84 8.96
N ASN A 116 -20.37 -14.72 8.38
CA ASN A 116 -21.64 -14.69 7.67
C ASN A 116 -21.62 -15.58 6.41
N LEU A 117 -20.55 -15.51 5.61
CA LEU A 117 -20.40 -16.35 4.42
C LEU A 117 -20.29 -17.83 4.74
N GLU A 118 -19.65 -18.19 5.85
CA GLU A 118 -19.48 -19.57 6.30
C GLU A 118 -20.72 -20.12 7.03
N GLY A 119 -21.75 -19.29 7.27
CA GLY A 119 -22.93 -19.66 8.04
C GLY A 119 -22.66 -19.88 9.53
N LYS A 120 -21.51 -19.40 10.01
CA LYS A 120 -21.08 -19.54 11.42
C LYS A 120 -21.42 -18.27 12.22
N LEU A 121 -22.71 -18.02 12.36
CA LEU A 121 -23.17 -16.85 13.09
C LEU A 121 -22.99 -17.01 14.60
N PRO A 122 -22.60 -15.95 15.34
CA PRO A 122 -22.59 -15.96 16.79
C PRO A 122 -23.99 -16.24 17.36
N VAL A 123 -24.04 -16.85 18.55
CA VAL A 123 -25.31 -17.12 19.24
C VAL A 123 -26.08 -15.82 19.43
N GLY A 124 -27.36 -15.83 19.05
CA GLY A 124 -28.23 -14.65 19.11
C GLY A 124 -28.11 -13.67 17.95
N SER A 125 -27.23 -13.95 16.97
CA SER A 125 -27.10 -13.14 15.78
C SER A 125 -27.97 -13.68 14.63
N SER A 126 -28.66 -12.79 13.92
CA SER A 126 -29.42 -13.10 12.71
C SER A 126 -28.61 -12.85 11.42
N GLY A 127 -27.36 -12.45 11.53
CA GLY A 127 -26.49 -12.11 10.42
C GLY A 127 -25.91 -10.70 10.54
N LEU A 128 -25.41 -10.17 9.40
CA LEU A 128 -24.89 -8.82 9.35
C LEU A 128 -26.01 -7.77 9.46
N ASP A 129 -25.81 -6.81 10.34
CA ASP A 129 -26.67 -5.62 10.40
C ASP A 129 -26.20 -4.59 9.36
N PRO A 130 -26.99 -4.27 8.31
CA PRO A 130 -26.58 -3.35 7.27
C PRO A 130 -26.26 -1.94 7.77
N ARG A 131 -26.93 -1.49 8.81
CA ARG A 131 -26.69 -0.17 9.41
C ARG A 131 -25.33 -0.14 10.12
N ALA A 132 -25.07 -1.12 10.97
CA ALA A 132 -23.79 -1.23 11.68
C ALA A 132 -22.62 -1.37 10.70
N VAL A 133 -22.79 -2.17 9.64
CA VAL A 133 -21.76 -2.32 8.58
C VAL A 133 -21.48 -0.99 7.90
N ARG A 134 -22.52 -0.22 7.56
CA ARG A 134 -22.34 1.11 6.93
C ARG A 134 -21.64 2.10 7.85
N GLU A 135 -22.05 2.20 9.09
CA GLU A 135 -21.42 3.11 10.07
C GLU A 135 -19.96 2.75 10.30
N TYR A 136 -19.66 1.48 10.47
CA TYR A 136 -18.29 1.01 10.66
C TYR A 136 -17.42 1.23 9.41
N SER A 137 -17.96 0.95 8.24
CA SER A 137 -17.26 1.16 6.97
C SER A 137 -17.01 2.65 6.72
N ALA A 138 -17.94 3.53 7.07
CA ALA A 138 -17.77 4.98 6.94
C ALA A 138 -16.57 5.47 7.77
N ASP A 139 -16.42 5.01 9.00
CA ASP A 139 -15.29 5.36 9.87
C ASP A 139 -13.96 4.83 9.30
N LEU A 140 -13.97 3.61 8.79
CA LEU A 140 -12.82 3.00 8.16
C LEU A 140 -12.36 3.77 6.91
N TYR A 141 -13.30 4.14 6.04
CA TYR A 141 -13.01 4.91 4.83
C TYR A 141 -12.63 6.36 5.14
N ALA A 142 -13.15 6.96 6.19
CA ALA A 142 -12.71 8.29 6.64
C ALA A 142 -11.22 8.27 7.04
N LEU A 143 -10.79 7.24 7.74
CA LEU A 143 -9.38 7.05 8.10
C LEU A 143 -8.50 6.80 6.87
N ASP A 144 -8.95 5.96 5.94
CA ASP A 144 -8.27 5.72 4.67
C ASP A 144 -8.14 7.01 3.85
N GLY A 145 -9.18 7.80 3.76
CA GLY A 145 -9.16 9.11 3.09
C GLY A 145 -8.16 10.09 3.71
N LYS A 146 -8.06 10.10 5.04
CA LYS A 146 -7.05 10.90 5.75
C LYS A 146 -5.63 10.47 5.36
N LEU A 147 -5.35 9.16 5.39
CA LEU A 147 -4.04 8.61 5.01
C LEU A 147 -3.70 8.94 3.55
N SER A 148 -4.64 8.77 2.65
CA SER A 148 -4.48 9.08 1.22
C SER A 148 -4.21 10.56 0.99
N PHE A 149 -4.91 11.44 1.67
CA PHE A 149 -4.72 12.89 1.57
C PHE A 149 -3.34 13.33 2.07
N GLU A 150 -2.88 12.79 3.19
CA GLU A 150 -1.56 13.08 3.73
C GLU A 150 -0.45 12.62 2.76
N ARG A 151 -0.60 11.45 2.16
CA ARG A 151 0.31 10.93 1.12
C ARG A 151 0.32 11.83 -0.11
N ALA A 152 -0.84 12.22 -0.60
CA ALA A 152 -0.94 13.12 -1.76
C ALA A 152 -0.26 14.48 -1.51
N LYS A 153 -0.39 15.04 -0.31
CA LYS A 153 0.30 16.28 0.07
C LYS A 153 1.82 16.13 0.01
N VAL A 154 2.34 15.06 0.57
CA VAL A 154 3.79 14.78 0.55
C VAL A 154 4.27 14.53 -0.87
N MET A 155 3.51 13.79 -1.68
CA MET A 155 3.84 13.58 -3.09
C MET A 155 3.84 14.87 -3.90
N ALA A 156 2.95 15.82 -3.61
CA ALA A 156 2.99 17.14 -4.22
C ALA A 156 4.27 17.91 -3.86
N ASP A 157 4.72 17.80 -2.62
CA ASP A 157 6.01 18.38 -2.21
C ASP A 157 7.20 17.70 -2.89
N VAL A 158 7.15 16.37 -3.00
CA VAL A 158 8.15 15.59 -3.73
C VAL A 158 8.23 16.04 -5.18
N LEU A 159 7.08 16.15 -5.86
CA LEU A 159 7.01 16.58 -7.26
C LEU A 159 7.68 17.95 -7.47
N ARG A 160 7.43 18.90 -6.57
CA ARG A 160 8.03 20.23 -6.64
C ARG A 160 9.55 20.24 -6.41
N SER A 161 10.06 19.27 -5.68
CA SER A 161 11.49 19.16 -5.31
C SER A 161 12.32 18.32 -6.28
N LEU A 162 11.70 17.74 -7.31
CA LEU A 162 12.41 16.88 -8.27
C LEU A 162 13.43 17.66 -9.09
N SER A 163 14.63 17.10 -9.24
CA SER A 163 15.64 17.60 -10.16
C SER A 163 15.25 17.31 -11.63
N PRO A 164 15.85 18.01 -12.60
CA PRO A 164 15.63 17.69 -14.02
C PRO A 164 15.98 16.24 -14.36
N SER A 165 17.03 15.67 -13.79
CA SER A 165 17.41 14.27 -14.00
C SER A 165 16.39 13.28 -13.41
N GLN A 166 15.84 13.58 -12.25
CA GLN A 166 14.77 12.78 -11.67
C GLN A 166 13.49 12.83 -12.54
N LYS A 167 13.10 14.00 -13.00
CA LYS A 167 11.96 14.16 -13.91
C LYS A 167 12.16 13.38 -15.22
N ALA A 168 13.36 13.41 -15.80
CA ALA A 168 13.70 12.65 -16.98
C ALA A 168 13.64 11.13 -16.73
N ALA A 169 14.11 10.66 -15.57
CA ALA A 169 14.02 9.27 -15.18
C ALA A 169 12.56 8.82 -15.01
N LEU A 170 11.73 9.62 -14.35
CA LEU A 170 10.30 9.34 -14.18
C LEU A 170 9.55 9.33 -15.51
N ALA A 171 9.90 10.21 -16.45
CA ALA A 171 9.29 10.24 -17.77
C ALA A 171 9.53 8.97 -18.59
N ARG A 172 10.58 8.22 -18.29
CA ARG A 172 10.88 6.91 -18.92
C ARG A 172 10.13 5.76 -18.29
N LEU A 173 9.64 5.94 -17.07
CA LEU A 173 8.91 4.90 -16.33
C LEU A 173 7.43 4.97 -16.68
N LYS A 174 7.00 4.17 -17.64
CA LYS A 174 5.60 3.97 -17.94
C LYS A 174 5.16 2.62 -17.41
N PHE A 175 4.00 2.56 -16.84
CA PHE A 175 3.50 1.34 -16.23
C PHE A 175 3.44 0.17 -17.21
N GLY A 176 3.01 0.41 -18.45
CA GLY A 176 2.97 -0.60 -19.51
C GLY A 176 4.34 -1.18 -19.88
N ASP A 177 5.40 -0.45 -19.63
CA ASP A 177 6.78 -0.82 -19.99
C ASP A 177 7.57 -1.36 -18.80
N SER A 178 6.90 -1.73 -17.71
CA SER A 178 7.56 -2.17 -16.47
C SER A 178 8.47 -3.39 -16.63
N GLY A 179 8.27 -4.19 -17.68
CA GLY A 179 9.14 -5.30 -18.02
C GLY A 179 10.55 -4.89 -18.42
N THR A 180 10.73 -3.63 -18.86
CA THR A 180 12.01 -3.04 -19.27
C THR A 180 12.69 -2.23 -18.15
N TRP A 181 12.03 -2.10 -17.01
CA TRP A 181 12.56 -1.35 -15.89
C TRP A 181 13.79 -2.05 -15.31
N PRO A 182 14.82 -1.27 -14.95
CA PRO A 182 16.04 -1.85 -14.40
C PRO A 182 15.75 -2.55 -13.08
N GLU A 183 16.44 -3.65 -12.82
CA GLU A 183 16.48 -4.25 -11.50
C GLU A 183 17.34 -3.37 -10.59
N VAL A 184 16.80 -3.09 -9.41
CA VAL A 184 17.51 -2.33 -8.38
C VAL A 184 17.90 -3.29 -7.27
N PRO A 185 19.19 -3.37 -6.90
CA PRO A 185 19.61 -4.22 -5.78
C PRO A 185 18.93 -3.76 -4.49
N GLU A 186 18.61 -4.71 -3.63
CA GLU A 186 18.01 -4.46 -2.31
C GLU A 186 18.94 -3.68 -1.37
#